data_710f0a7fd380140e97e011bb1f3698c0
#
_entry.id   710f0a7fd380140e97e011bb1f3698c0
#
_cell.length_a   1.000
_cell.length_b   1.000
_cell.length_c   1.000
_cell.angle_alpha   90.00
_cell.angle_beta   90.00
_cell.angle_gamma   90.00
#
_symmetry.space_group_name_H-M   'P 1'
#
loop_
_entity.id
_entity.type
_entity.pdbx_description
1 polymer ?
#
loop_
_entity_poly.entity_id
_entity_poly.type
_entity_poly.pdbx_seq_one_letter_code
_entity_poly.pdbx_strand_id
1 'polypeptide(L)'
;PWARAVWEHRQGNNAKDDPHARCLPAGIVRLIQTVNGFQILQQPELNRVYMVFGGGIHTWRVIHTDGRPLVDINDPDTILTYMGYSTGHWEGDTLVVETNGFNEKTWFASGSLPSTRYMHLTERISRPDFETLRYELTVDDPGAYTRTWTGGFDVAWNWTGWDGSDKAELHEYF
;
A
#
# COMPACT_ATOMS: atom_id res chain seq x y z
N PRO A 1 19.90 13.91 3.63
CA PRO A 1 20.85 14.02 2.49
C PRO A 1 20.90 12.75 1.65
N TRP A 2 21.04 11.53 2.29
CA TRP A 2 21.13 10.27 1.53
C TRP A 2 19.85 9.93 0.76
N ALA A 3 18.70 10.12 1.35
CA ALA A 3 17.41 9.82 0.72
C ALA A 3 17.21 10.61 -0.59
N ARG A 4 17.64 11.87 -0.60
CA ARG A 4 17.62 12.69 -1.81
C ARG A 4 18.57 12.15 -2.88
N ALA A 5 19.78 11.76 -2.51
CA ALA A 5 20.73 11.17 -3.43
C ALA A 5 20.23 9.86 -4.04
N VAL A 6 19.58 9.01 -3.24
CA VAL A 6 18.96 7.78 -3.75
C VAL A 6 17.82 8.09 -4.71
N TRP A 7 16.97 9.06 -4.38
CA TRP A 7 15.90 9.49 -5.27
C TRP A 7 16.44 10.02 -6.61
N GLU A 8 17.42 10.93 -6.57
CA GLU A 8 18.06 11.47 -7.77
C GLU A 8 18.70 10.36 -8.62
N HIS A 9 19.37 9.40 -8.00
CA HIS A 9 19.94 8.23 -8.68
C HIS A 9 18.84 7.39 -9.36
N ARG A 10 17.75 7.08 -8.68
CA ARG A 10 16.63 6.30 -9.23
C ARG A 10 15.95 7.02 -10.40
N GLN A 11 15.84 8.35 -10.34
CA GLN A 11 15.33 9.15 -11.46
C GLN A 11 16.30 9.16 -12.65
N GLY A 12 17.60 9.29 -12.38
CA GLY A 12 18.64 9.38 -13.41
C GLY A 12 18.92 8.07 -14.16
N ASN A 13 18.61 6.92 -13.57
CA ASN A 13 18.90 5.60 -14.19
C ASN A 13 17.68 4.97 -14.89
N ASN A 14 16.64 5.75 -15.18
CA ASN A 14 15.40 5.29 -15.80
C ASN A 14 14.70 4.16 -15.00
N ALA A 15 14.78 4.22 -13.67
CA ALA A 15 14.14 3.27 -12.78
C ALA A 15 14.53 1.79 -13.01
N LYS A 16 15.75 1.52 -13.47
CA LYS A 16 16.24 0.14 -13.75
C LYS A 16 16.16 -0.78 -12.54
N ASP A 17 16.23 -0.21 -11.33
CA ASP A 17 16.20 -0.96 -10.07
C ASP A 17 14.79 -1.04 -9.47
N ASP A 18 13.78 -0.60 -10.21
CA ASP A 18 12.39 -0.65 -9.80
C ASP A 18 11.96 -2.11 -9.53
N PRO A 19 11.47 -2.43 -8.32
CA PRO A 19 10.96 -3.77 -8.00
C PRO A 19 9.89 -4.22 -8.98
N HIS A 20 9.00 -3.33 -9.40
CA HIS A 20 7.92 -3.64 -10.33
C HIS A 20 8.46 -4.12 -11.69
N ALA A 21 9.52 -3.50 -12.21
CA ALA A 21 10.15 -3.91 -13.47
C ALA A 21 10.85 -5.29 -13.36
N ARG A 22 11.02 -5.79 -12.14
CA ARG A 22 11.66 -7.09 -11.85
C ARG A 22 10.68 -8.15 -11.33
N CYS A 23 9.38 -7.96 -11.54
CA CYS A 23 8.32 -8.85 -11.03
C CYS A 23 8.38 -9.03 -9.50
N LEU A 24 8.73 -7.97 -8.77
CA LEU A 24 8.70 -7.91 -7.30
C LEU A 24 7.57 -6.98 -6.85
N PRO A 25 7.05 -7.16 -5.62
CA PRO A 25 5.98 -6.29 -5.12
C PRO A 25 6.42 -4.82 -5.11
N ALA A 26 5.57 -3.95 -5.65
CA ALA A 26 5.92 -2.54 -5.84
C ALA A 26 5.80 -1.69 -4.57
N GLY A 27 5.19 -2.23 -3.51
CA GLY A 27 4.82 -1.50 -2.29
C GLY A 27 3.36 -1.03 -2.31
N ILE A 28 2.80 -0.82 -1.13
CA ILE A 28 1.35 -0.62 -0.91
C ILE A 28 0.83 0.60 -1.68
N VAL A 29 1.37 1.78 -1.38
CA VAL A 29 0.88 3.05 -1.93
C VAL A 29 0.97 3.08 -3.46
N ARG A 30 2.04 2.52 -3.99
CA ARG A 30 2.21 2.42 -5.44
C ARG A 30 1.20 1.49 -6.09
N LEU A 31 0.88 0.36 -5.46
CA LEU A 31 -0.11 -0.59 -5.99
C LEU A 31 -1.52 0.00 -6.03
N ILE A 32 -1.90 0.82 -5.04
CA ILE A 32 -3.18 1.54 -5.03
C ILE A 32 -3.27 2.54 -6.20
N GLN A 33 -2.14 3.10 -6.63
CA GLN A 33 -2.07 4.06 -7.73
C GLN A 33 -1.97 3.42 -9.12
N THR A 34 -1.93 2.09 -9.22
CA THR A 34 -1.84 1.43 -10.53
C THR A 34 -3.17 1.45 -11.26
N VAL A 35 -3.10 1.53 -12.59
CA VAL A 35 -4.28 1.54 -13.47
C VAL A 35 -5.03 0.19 -13.49
N ASN A 36 -4.42 -0.87 -12.99
CA ASN A 36 -5.00 -2.22 -12.98
C ASN A 36 -6.02 -2.42 -11.85
N GLY A 37 -6.18 -1.44 -10.98
CA GLY A 37 -7.13 -1.47 -9.88
C GLY A 37 -6.79 -2.48 -8.77
N PHE A 38 -7.69 -2.54 -7.81
CA PHE A 38 -7.62 -3.47 -6.68
C PHE A 38 -9.02 -3.75 -6.13
N GLN A 39 -9.14 -4.82 -5.37
CA GLN A 39 -10.35 -5.17 -4.64
C GLN A 39 -10.09 -5.16 -3.15
N ILE A 40 -11.12 -4.78 -2.38
CA ILE A 40 -11.13 -4.87 -0.92
C ILE A 40 -12.15 -5.93 -0.52
N LEU A 41 -11.68 -6.97 0.12
CA LEU A 41 -12.51 -8.08 0.60
C LEU A 41 -12.50 -8.10 2.12
N GLN A 42 -13.67 -8.03 2.73
CA GLN A 42 -13.80 -8.12 4.18
C GLN A 42 -14.18 -9.54 4.57
N GLN A 43 -13.48 -10.06 5.56
CA GLN A 43 -13.77 -11.36 6.18
C GLN A 43 -13.90 -11.19 7.71
N PRO A 44 -15.05 -10.70 8.18
CA PRO A 44 -15.25 -10.33 9.58
C PRO A 44 -15.07 -11.50 10.54
N GLU A 45 -15.47 -12.70 10.15
CA GLU A 45 -15.35 -13.93 10.94
C GLU A 45 -13.89 -14.32 11.26
N LEU A 46 -12.94 -13.84 10.45
CA LEU A 46 -11.50 -14.01 10.68
C LEU A 46 -10.80 -12.74 11.15
N ASN A 47 -11.56 -11.65 11.38
CA ASN A 47 -11.02 -10.33 11.69
C ASN A 47 -9.94 -9.91 10.69
N ARG A 48 -10.26 -9.97 9.40
CA ARG A 48 -9.32 -9.63 8.32
C ARG A 48 -9.98 -8.82 7.22
N VAL A 49 -9.19 -7.93 6.66
CA VAL A 49 -9.47 -7.26 5.39
C VAL A 49 -8.33 -7.59 4.43
N TYR A 50 -8.69 -7.98 3.23
CA TYR A 50 -7.73 -8.26 2.16
C TYR A 50 -7.81 -7.17 1.12
N MET A 51 -6.66 -6.72 0.65
CA MET A 51 -6.55 -5.92 -0.56
C MET A 51 -5.85 -6.77 -1.62
N VAL A 52 -6.53 -7.02 -2.72
CA VAL A 52 -6.02 -7.82 -3.84
C VAL A 52 -5.75 -6.88 -5.01
N PHE A 53 -4.53 -6.84 -5.50
CA PHE A 53 -4.08 -5.91 -6.52
C PHE A 53 -3.99 -6.59 -7.88
N GLY A 54 -4.65 -6.02 -8.89
CA GLY A 54 -4.61 -6.50 -10.27
C GLY A 54 -3.32 -6.14 -11.01
N GLY A 55 -2.54 -5.19 -10.50
CA GLY A 55 -1.29 -4.75 -11.11
C GLY A 55 -0.05 -5.50 -10.65
N GLY A 56 0.97 -5.50 -11.50
CA GLY A 56 2.25 -6.12 -11.19
C GLY A 56 2.18 -7.64 -11.14
N ILE A 57 2.59 -8.22 -10.03
CA ILE A 57 2.66 -9.67 -9.82
C ILE A 57 1.38 -10.26 -9.20
N HIS A 58 0.25 -9.58 -9.32
CA HIS A 58 -1.02 -10.01 -8.69
C HIS A 58 -0.86 -10.33 -7.21
N THR A 59 -0.35 -9.37 -6.46
CA THR A 59 -0.08 -9.51 -5.04
C THR A 59 -1.30 -9.15 -4.19
N TRP A 60 -1.28 -9.55 -2.94
CA TRP A 60 -2.32 -9.19 -1.98
C TRP A 60 -1.69 -8.69 -0.68
N ARG A 61 -2.51 -8.04 0.12
CA ARG A 61 -2.18 -7.56 1.45
C ARG A 61 -3.25 -8.05 2.43
N VAL A 62 -2.83 -8.47 3.61
CA VAL A 62 -3.73 -8.80 4.70
C VAL A 62 -3.63 -7.70 5.76
N ILE A 63 -4.77 -7.17 6.18
CA ILE A 63 -4.91 -6.25 7.29
C ILE A 63 -5.63 -6.99 8.42
N HIS A 64 -4.97 -7.15 9.54
CA HIS A 64 -5.54 -7.83 10.70
C HIS A 64 -6.32 -6.83 11.55
N THR A 65 -7.59 -7.14 11.85
CA THR A 65 -8.50 -6.28 12.63
C THR A 65 -8.86 -6.87 13.99
N ASP A 66 -8.02 -7.78 14.48
CA ASP A 66 -8.20 -8.49 15.76
C ASP A 66 -7.52 -7.80 16.95
N GLY A 67 -7.00 -6.58 16.74
CA GLY A 67 -6.34 -5.80 17.80
C GLY A 67 -4.90 -6.24 18.11
N ARG A 68 -4.31 -7.11 17.28
CA ARG A 68 -2.89 -7.49 17.46
C ARG A 68 -1.97 -6.30 17.30
N PRO A 69 -0.82 -6.27 18.00
CA PRO A 69 0.19 -5.23 17.79
C PRO A 69 0.88 -5.39 16.43
N LEU A 70 1.51 -4.32 15.98
CA LEU A 70 2.49 -4.36 14.90
C LEU A 70 3.70 -5.24 15.29
N VAL A 71 4.44 -5.70 14.28
CA VAL A 71 5.62 -6.52 14.52
C VAL A 71 6.75 -5.72 15.18
N ASP A 72 7.55 -6.37 16.01
CA ASP A 72 8.78 -5.74 16.52
C ASP A 72 9.86 -5.80 15.42
N ILE A 73 10.14 -4.65 14.83
CA ILE A 73 11.17 -4.52 13.78
C ILE A 73 12.59 -4.69 14.31
N ASN A 74 12.79 -4.68 15.62
CA ASN A 74 14.11 -4.90 16.25
C ASN A 74 14.35 -6.38 16.60
N ASP A 75 13.31 -7.19 16.57
CA ASP A 75 13.44 -8.63 16.72
C ASP A 75 14.21 -9.20 15.51
N PRO A 76 15.37 -9.87 15.73
CA PRO A 76 16.17 -10.44 14.65
C PRO A 76 15.46 -11.52 13.83
N ASP A 77 14.42 -12.13 14.39
CA ASP A 77 13.62 -13.15 13.70
C ASP A 77 12.49 -12.54 12.85
N THR A 78 12.24 -11.23 12.95
CA THR A 78 11.26 -10.55 12.13
C THR A 78 11.72 -10.42 10.68
N ILE A 79 11.01 -11.08 9.77
CA ILE A 79 11.27 -11.00 8.33
C ILE A 79 10.63 -9.73 7.75
N LEU A 80 11.45 -8.79 7.34
CA LEU A 80 10.95 -7.56 6.67
C LEU A 80 10.50 -7.87 5.25
N THR A 81 9.34 -7.31 4.86
CA THR A 81 8.72 -7.62 3.57
C THR A 81 8.50 -6.36 2.72
N TYR A 82 8.19 -6.52 1.43
CA TYR A 82 7.82 -5.39 0.56
C TYR A 82 6.50 -4.72 0.97
N MET A 83 5.58 -5.48 1.54
CA MET A 83 4.25 -5.01 1.91
C MET A 83 4.12 -4.68 3.40
N GLY A 84 5.15 -4.97 4.18
CA GLY A 84 5.10 -4.82 5.64
C GLY A 84 4.09 -5.77 6.29
N TYR A 85 3.74 -5.45 7.54
CA TYR A 85 2.71 -6.11 8.33
C TYR A 85 1.68 -5.08 8.76
N SER A 86 0.42 -5.37 8.51
CA SER A 86 -0.67 -4.40 8.68
C SER A 86 -1.66 -4.86 9.74
N THR A 87 -1.97 -3.93 10.64
CA THR A 87 -3.08 -4.02 11.57
C THR A 87 -4.05 -2.89 11.29
N GLY A 88 -5.33 -3.06 11.61
CA GLY A 88 -6.31 -2.02 11.36
C GLY A 88 -7.49 -2.09 12.32
N HIS A 89 -8.22 -0.99 12.38
CA HIS A 89 -9.47 -0.87 13.12
C HIS A 89 -10.40 0.09 12.38
N TRP A 90 -11.67 0.02 12.74
CA TRP A 90 -12.69 0.90 12.18
C TRP A 90 -12.94 2.10 13.08
N GLU A 91 -12.91 3.29 12.51
CA GLU A 91 -13.37 4.54 13.10
C GLU A 91 -14.61 5.01 12.32
N GLY A 92 -15.80 4.59 12.77
CA GLY A 92 -17.02 4.79 11.99
C GLY A 92 -16.91 4.06 10.65
N ASP A 93 -17.01 4.82 9.55
CA ASP A 93 -16.91 4.31 8.17
C ASP A 93 -15.50 4.39 7.58
N THR A 94 -14.50 4.68 8.40
CA THR A 94 -13.11 4.77 8.00
C THR A 94 -12.31 3.58 8.52
N LEU A 95 -11.67 2.84 7.64
CA LEU A 95 -10.68 1.84 8.01
C LEU A 95 -9.34 2.56 8.23
N VAL A 96 -8.87 2.53 9.47
CA VAL A 96 -7.53 3.03 9.83
C VAL A 96 -6.58 1.84 9.87
N VAL A 97 -5.48 1.95 9.14
CA VAL A 97 -4.51 0.87 8.99
C VAL A 97 -3.13 1.38 9.37
N GLU A 98 -2.45 0.64 10.22
CA GLU A 98 -1.07 0.88 10.57
C GLU A 98 -0.20 -0.25 10.02
N THR A 99 0.96 0.11 9.46
CA THR A 99 1.86 -0.85 8.84
C THR A 99 3.31 -0.50 9.15
N ASN A 100 4.07 -1.51 9.55
CA ASN A 100 5.51 -1.45 9.71
C ASN A 100 6.17 -2.72 9.14
N GLY A 101 7.45 -2.94 9.38
CA GLY A 101 8.16 -4.14 8.94
C GLY A 101 8.45 -4.17 7.44
N PHE A 102 8.60 -3.01 6.83
CA PHE A 102 9.00 -2.88 5.43
C PHE A 102 10.48 -3.21 5.24
N ASN A 103 10.79 -3.89 4.15
CA ASN A 103 12.17 -3.98 3.71
C ASN A 103 12.62 -2.68 3.01
N GLU A 104 13.91 -2.41 2.98
CA GLU A 104 14.47 -1.19 2.38
C GLU A 104 14.43 -1.20 0.84
N LYS A 105 13.90 -2.26 0.23
CA LYS A 105 13.76 -2.44 -1.22
C LYS A 105 12.42 -1.91 -1.73
N THR A 106 11.50 -1.59 -0.83
CA THR A 106 10.20 -0.99 -1.16
C THR A 106 10.40 0.38 -1.78
N TRP A 107 9.72 0.64 -2.89
CA TRP A 107 9.64 1.97 -3.49
C TRP A 107 8.32 2.62 -3.10
N PHE A 108 8.43 3.71 -2.38
CA PHE A 108 7.27 4.47 -1.99
C PHE A 108 6.77 5.29 -3.17
N ALA A 109 5.58 5.01 -3.67
CA ALA A 109 4.95 5.61 -4.83
C ALA A 109 5.75 5.46 -6.15
N SER A 110 5.17 5.89 -7.26
CA SER A 110 5.81 5.89 -8.58
C SER A 110 7.00 6.88 -8.67
N GLY A 111 7.11 7.80 -7.72
CA GLY A 111 8.18 8.78 -7.64
C GLY A 111 9.50 8.27 -7.09
N SER A 112 9.63 6.95 -6.84
CA SER A 112 10.89 6.33 -6.38
C SER A 112 11.39 6.83 -5.02
N LEU A 113 10.52 7.36 -4.18
CA LEU A 113 10.89 7.82 -2.85
C LEU A 113 11.46 6.67 -2.02
N PRO A 114 12.61 6.86 -1.36
CA PRO A 114 13.19 5.82 -0.52
C PRO A 114 12.43 5.67 0.79
N SER A 115 12.50 4.48 1.34
CA SER A 115 12.05 4.18 2.69
C SER A 115 13.10 3.36 3.42
N THR A 116 13.06 3.38 4.75
CA THR A 116 13.89 2.55 5.61
C THR A 116 13.06 1.49 6.33
N ARG A 117 13.73 0.58 7.02
CA ARG A 117 13.07 -0.40 7.89
C ARG A 117 12.27 0.23 9.03
N TYR A 118 12.55 1.50 9.34
CA TYR A 118 11.88 2.25 10.41
C TYR A 118 10.60 2.92 9.95
N MET A 119 10.23 2.76 8.67
CA MET A 119 9.01 3.35 8.14
C MET A 119 7.78 2.78 8.87
N HIS A 120 6.98 3.70 9.40
CA HIS A 120 5.63 3.48 9.89
C HIS A 120 4.64 4.21 8.97
N LEU A 121 3.72 3.48 8.41
CA LEU A 121 2.69 3.99 7.52
C LEU A 121 1.35 3.90 8.20
N THR A 122 0.67 5.03 8.37
CA THR A 122 -0.73 5.09 8.79
C THR A 122 -1.58 5.44 7.58
N GLU A 123 -2.61 4.67 7.31
CA GLU A 123 -3.52 4.86 6.19
C GLU A 123 -4.95 5.03 6.70
N ARG A 124 -5.71 5.88 6.05
CA ARG A 124 -7.13 6.07 6.31
C ARG A 124 -7.89 5.86 5.00
N ILE A 125 -8.73 4.85 4.98
CA ILE A 125 -9.48 4.42 3.80
C ILE A 125 -10.96 4.60 4.09
N SER A 126 -11.64 5.44 3.32
CA SER A 126 -13.06 5.71 3.48
C SER A 126 -13.77 5.82 2.14
N ARG A 127 -15.09 5.69 2.16
CA ARG A 127 -15.94 5.88 0.99
C ARG A 127 -16.88 7.06 1.24
N PRO A 128 -16.50 8.28 0.83
CA PRO A 128 -17.34 9.47 1.01
C PRO A 128 -18.64 9.39 0.19
N ASP A 129 -18.64 8.66 -0.92
CA ASP A 129 -19.79 8.38 -1.75
C ASP A 129 -19.66 7.03 -2.47
N PHE A 130 -20.63 6.68 -3.31
CA PHE A 130 -20.67 5.38 -3.98
C PHE A 130 -19.55 5.20 -5.03
N GLU A 131 -19.09 6.29 -5.64
CA GLU A 131 -18.14 6.26 -6.76
C GLU A 131 -16.70 6.58 -6.34
N THR A 132 -16.49 6.96 -5.07
CA THR A 132 -15.20 7.46 -4.59
C THR A 132 -14.68 6.63 -3.43
N LEU A 133 -13.44 6.17 -3.55
CA LEU A 133 -12.63 5.70 -2.42
C LEU A 133 -11.62 6.78 -2.09
N ARG A 134 -11.68 7.33 -0.87
CA ARG A 134 -10.70 8.26 -0.35
C ARG A 134 -9.59 7.52 0.35
N TYR A 135 -8.37 7.79 -0.04
CA TYR A 135 -7.16 7.23 0.54
C TYR A 135 -6.27 8.35 1.05
N GLU A 136 -6.04 8.36 2.35
CA GLU A 136 -5.16 9.30 3.02
C GLU A 136 -4.04 8.52 3.71
N LEU A 137 -2.85 9.10 3.78
CA LEU A 137 -1.69 8.44 4.36
C LEU A 137 -0.84 9.41 5.18
N THR A 138 -0.22 8.86 6.20
CA THR A 138 0.80 9.52 6.99
C THR A 138 2.03 8.63 7.00
N VAL A 139 3.18 9.20 6.68
CA VAL A 139 4.47 8.51 6.66
C VAL A 139 5.35 9.07 7.75
N ASP A 140 5.77 8.21 8.65
CA ASP A 140 6.80 8.46 9.64
C ASP A 140 7.97 7.51 9.37
N ASP A 141 9.06 8.06 8.85
CA ASP A 141 10.29 7.30 8.58
C ASP A 141 11.49 8.17 8.94
N PRO A 142 11.92 8.15 10.19
CA PRO A 142 13.03 8.99 10.68
C PRO A 142 14.38 8.63 10.03
N GLY A 143 14.48 7.46 9.41
CA GLY A 143 15.65 7.06 8.64
C GLY A 143 15.75 7.76 7.28
N ALA A 144 14.63 8.12 6.66
CA ALA A 144 14.58 8.72 5.33
C ALA A 144 14.21 10.21 5.35
N TYR A 145 13.33 10.63 6.25
CA TYR A 145 12.73 11.97 6.26
C TYR A 145 13.00 12.70 7.57
N THR A 146 13.11 14.02 7.50
CA THR A 146 13.37 14.89 8.63
C THR A 146 12.13 15.21 9.47
N ARG A 147 10.97 14.86 8.96
CA ARG A 147 9.66 15.00 9.62
C ARG A 147 8.65 14.03 9.04
N THR A 148 7.66 13.69 9.82
CA THR A 148 6.44 13.04 9.38
C THR A 148 5.74 13.91 8.34
N TRP A 149 5.15 13.28 7.32
CA TRP A 149 4.41 13.97 6.27
C TRP A 149 3.13 13.19 5.90
N THR A 150 2.19 13.90 5.32
CA THR A 150 0.90 13.35 4.92
C THR A 150 0.68 13.53 3.43
N GLY A 151 -0.15 12.68 2.86
CA GLY A 151 -0.61 12.76 1.49
C GLY A 151 -1.95 12.06 1.34
N GLY A 152 -2.49 12.08 0.13
CA GLY A 152 -3.74 11.38 -0.15
C GLY A 152 -4.23 11.67 -1.55
N PHE A 153 -5.20 10.88 -1.98
CA PHE A 153 -5.87 11.01 -3.27
C PHE A 153 -7.20 10.27 -3.24
N ASP A 154 -8.09 10.67 -4.11
CA ASP A 154 -9.34 9.96 -4.34
C ASP A 154 -9.16 8.99 -5.52
N VAL A 155 -9.66 7.77 -5.34
CA VAL A 155 -9.68 6.72 -6.36
C VAL A 155 -11.11 6.59 -6.86
N ALA A 156 -11.32 6.65 -8.16
CA ALA A 156 -12.62 6.35 -8.74
C ALA A 156 -12.95 4.88 -8.47
N TRP A 157 -14.09 4.65 -7.80
CA TRP A 157 -14.57 3.32 -7.46
C TRP A 157 -15.67 2.93 -8.44
N ASN A 158 -15.28 2.60 -9.66
CA ASN A 158 -16.21 2.26 -10.73
C ASN A 158 -16.44 0.76 -10.81
N TRP A 159 -17.70 0.38 -10.89
CA TRP A 159 -18.12 -0.99 -11.20
C TRP A 159 -18.14 -1.26 -12.72
N THR A 160 -17.75 -0.28 -13.53
CA THR A 160 -17.62 -0.50 -14.98
C THR A 160 -16.44 -1.42 -15.22
N GLY A 161 -16.70 -2.53 -15.91
CA GLY A 161 -15.65 -3.41 -16.37
C GLY A 161 -14.62 -2.64 -17.21
N TRP A 162 -13.49 -3.25 -17.46
CA TRP A 162 -12.38 -2.74 -18.27
C TRP A 162 -12.81 -2.13 -19.63
N ASP A 163 -13.92 -2.59 -20.18
CA ASP A 163 -14.49 -2.20 -21.47
C ASP A 163 -15.52 -1.05 -21.40
N GLY A 164 -15.73 -0.47 -20.22
CA GLY A 164 -16.75 0.57 -20.03
C GLY A 164 -18.18 0.09 -20.12
N SER A 165 -18.42 -1.23 -20.14
CA SER A 165 -19.77 -1.77 -20.08
C SER A 165 -20.34 -1.66 -18.67
N ASP A 166 -21.61 -1.21 -18.56
CA ASP A 166 -22.34 -1.07 -17.29
C ASP A 166 -22.68 -2.43 -16.61
N LYS A 167 -22.06 -3.49 -17.04
CA LYS A 167 -22.28 -4.82 -16.49
C LYS A 167 -21.23 -5.11 -15.44
N ALA A 168 -21.63 -5.00 -14.18
CA ALA A 168 -20.93 -5.58 -13.03
C ALA A 168 -20.96 -7.13 -13.14
N GLU A 169 -20.27 -7.69 -14.11
CA GLU A 169 -19.91 -9.09 -14.08
C GLU A 169 -18.61 -9.20 -13.28
N LEU A 170 -18.71 -9.87 -12.14
CA LEU A 170 -17.55 -10.41 -11.45
C LEU A 170 -16.87 -11.37 -12.44
N HIS A 171 -15.87 -10.88 -13.15
CA HIS A 171 -14.99 -11.78 -13.87
C HIS A 171 -14.14 -12.49 -12.82
N GLU A 172 -14.50 -13.73 -12.53
CA GLU A 172 -13.62 -14.65 -11.82
C GLU A 172 -12.39 -14.87 -12.70
N TYR A 173 -11.29 -14.23 -12.35
CA TYR A 173 -9.98 -14.58 -12.89
C TYR A 173 -9.42 -15.71 -12.03
N PHE A 174 -9.52 -16.93 -12.53
CA PHE A 174 -8.75 -18.08 -12.09
C PHE A 174 -7.56 -18.30 -13.01
#